data_87b30232756b3d224d2a6cc40b0c60d8
#
_entry.id   87b30232756b3d224d2a6cc40b0c60d8
#
_cell.length_a   1.000
_cell.length_b   1.000
_cell.length_c   1.000
_cell.angle_alpha   90.00
_cell.angle_beta   90.00
_cell.angle_gamma   90.00
#
_symmetry.space_group_name_H-M   'P 1'
#
loop_
_entity.id
_entity.type
_entity.pdbx_description
1 polymer ?
#
loop_
_entity_poly.entity_id
_entity_poly.type
_entity_poly.pdbx_seq_one_letter_code
_entity_poly.pdbx_strand_id
1 'polypeptide(L)'
;MDDTELARLQQVVQADPADIEARLALLHGLVRAKRWHEAEQLGIPLLEVEDAPATVHACMGIVYGKQGRWDEAVQQCRQAITLYPDDALALFNLGTLLAHQDDTKAALECLEKAVAHEPEWAETHYTLGTVLLRQERYQEAIRAFDRAIESHATYPEAYFNRGNAHALRGLEADGSLDYYELDCAINAYKTAIQQRPGYAAALYNLGMVYQRMRSSEGVRVWDQYVEATQDLPDEEIWRLRAQEYKHDLQDRLR
;
A
#
# COMPACT_ATOMS: atom_id res chain seq x y z
N MET A 1 -10.15 -16.60 -8.02
CA MET A 1 -11.06 -17.13 -9.05
C MET A 1 -10.18 -17.42 -10.26
N ASP A 2 -10.26 -18.63 -10.80
CA ASP A 2 -9.52 -18.98 -12.01
C ASP A 2 -10.33 -18.64 -13.28
N ASP A 3 -9.69 -18.67 -14.44
CA ASP A 3 -10.32 -18.33 -15.72
C ASP A 3 -11.46 -19.29 -16.08
N THR A 4 -11.43 -20.53 -15.57
CA THR A 4 -12.45 -21.56 -15.80
C THR A 4 -13.74 -21.21 -15.09
N GLU A 5 -13.66 -20.79 -13.84
CA GLU A 5 -14.80 -20.35 -13.04
C GLU A 5 -15.43 -19.07 -13.62
N LEU A 6 -14.58 -18.15 -14.08
CA LEU A 6 -15.02 -16.91 -14.73
C LEU A 6 -15.79 -17.22 -16.04
N ALA A 7 -15.26 -18.13 -16.87
CA ALA A 7 -15.93 -18.57 -18.11
C ALA A 7 -17.29 -19.23 -17.81
N ARG A 8 -17.37 -20.04 -16.74
CA ARG A 8 -18.63 -20.64 -16.30
C ARG A 8 -19.66 -19.57 -15.92
N LEU A 9 -19.28 -18.58 -15.13
CA LEU A 9 -20.17 -17.48 -14.74
C LEU A 9 -20.63 -16.67 -15.96
N GLN A 10 -19.74 -16.44 -16.92
CA GLN A 10 -20.11 -15.78 -18.18
C GLN A 10 -21.18 -16.58 -18.95
N GLN A 11 -21.06 -17.91 -19.01
CA GLN A 11 -22.08 -18.76 -19.65
C GLN A 11 -23.43 -18.71 -18.93
N VAL A 12 -23.43 -18.69 -17.58
CA VAL A 12 -24.66 -18.56 -16.80
C VAL A 12 -25.35 -17.25 -17.09
N VAL A 13 -24.61 -16.12 -17.07
CA VAL A 13 -25.15 -14.79 -17.38
C VAL A 13 -25.62 -14.68 -18.82
N GLN A 14 -24.97 -15.36 -19.79
CA GLN A 14 -25.42 -15.42 -21.18
C GLN A 14 -26.73 -16.20 -21.34
N ALA A 15 -26.90 -17.26 -20.56
CA ALA A 15 -28.12 -18.08 -20.59
C ALA A 15 -29.32 -17.37 -19.94
N ASP A 16 -29.08 -16.63 -18.85
CA ASP A 16 -30.08 -15.78 -18.18
C ASP A 16 -29.49 -14.41 -17.83
N PRO A 17 -29.60 -13.43 -18.72
CA PRO A 17 -29.12 -12.07 -18.46
C PRO A 17 -29.90 -11.33 -17.35
N ALA A 18 -31.06 -11.82 -16.94
CA ALA A 18 -31.86 -11.23 -15.90
C ALA A 18 -31.47 -11.72 -14.48
N ASP A 19 -30.69 -12.79 -14.40
CA ASP A 19 -30.17 -13.32 -13.12
C ASP A 19 -29.18 -12.35 -12.50
N ILE A 20 -29.68 -11.55 -11.53
CA ILE A 20 -28.90 -10.55 -10.81
C ILE A 20 -27.80 -11.20 -9.98
N GLU A 21 -28.05 -12.36 -9.34
CA GLU A 21 -27.07 -13.05 -8.52
C GLU A 21 -25.87 -13.54 -9.36
N ALA A 22 -26.14 -14.14 -10.52
CA ALA A 22 -25.11 -14.56 -11.44
C ALA A 22 -24.28 -13.36 -11.97
N ARG A 23 -24.94 -12.25 -12.28
CA ARG A 23 -24.28 -11.00 -12.71
C ARG A 23 -23.40 -10.42 -11.60
N LEU A 24 -23.85 -10.43 -10.35
CA LEU A 24 -23.06 -10.00 -9.18
C LEU A 24 -21.83 -10.88 -8.97
N ALA A 25 -22.02 -12.20 -9.04
CA ALA A 25 -20.91 -13.15 -8.93
C ALA A 25 -19.87 -12.93 -10.04
N LEU A 26 -20.33 -12.70 -11.27
CA LEU A 26 -19.45 -12.40 -12.40
C LEU A 26 -18.73 -11.06 -12.21
N LEU A 27 -19.43 -9.99 -11.79
CA LEU A 27 -18.83 -8.68 -11.52
C LEU A 27 -17.70 -8.82 -10.47
N HIS A 28 -17.98 -9.49 -9.38
CA HIS A 28 -16.98 -9.74 -8.34
C HIS A 28 -15.79 -10.55 -8.87
N GLY A 29 -16.04 -11.54 -9.72
CA GLY A 29 -15.01 -12.32 -10.39
C GLY A 29 -14.13 -11.50 -11.30
N LEU A 30 -14.72 -10.63 -12.11
CA LEU A 30 -14.00 -9.74 -13.02
C LEU A 30 -13.12 -8.72 -12.26
N VAL A 31 -13.63 -8.16 -11.17
CA VAL A 31 -12.86 -7.27 -10.29
C VAL A 31 -11.65 -8.01 -9.71
N ARG A 32 -11.82 -9.23 -9.18
CA ARG A 32 -10.71 -10.05 -8.66
C ARG A 32 -9.70 -10.44 -9.73
N ALA A 33 -10.16 -10.70 -10.96
CA ALA A 33 -9.32 -10.98 -12.13
C ALA A 33 -8.68 -9.72 -12.73
N LYS A 34 -8.94 -8.54 -12.18
CA LYS A 34 -8.45 -7.23 -12.66
C LYS A 34 -8.89 -6.90 -14.10
N ARG A 35 -10.01 -7.49 -14.54
CA ARG A 35 -10.61 -7.24 -15.88
C ARG A 35 -11.51 -5.99 -15.81
N TRP A 36 -10.89 -4.83 -15.58
CA TRP A 36 -11.59 -3.58 -15.22
C TRP A 36 -12.62 -3.12 -16.23
N HIS A 37 -12.30 -3.21 -17.53
CA HIS A 37 -13.21 -2.78 -18.59
C HIS A 37 -14.48 -3.65 -18.66
N GLU A 38 -14.34 -4.96 -18.54
CA GLU A 38 -15.49 -5.88 -18.55
C GLU A 38 -16.31 -5.76 -17.26
N ALA A 39 -15.64 -5.54 -16.13
CA ALA A 39 -16.32 -5.25 -14.88
C ALA A 39 -17.16 -3.97 -14.97
N GLU A 40 -16.64 -2.93 -15.61
CA GLU A 40 -17.38 -1.69 -15.84
C GLU A 40 -18.61 -1.91 -16.75
N GLN A 41 -18.42 -2.59 -17.87
CA GLN A 41 -19.53 -2.88 -18.80
C GLN A 41 -20.66 -3.66 -18.14
N LEU A 42 -20.33 -4.59 -17.26
CA LEU A 42 -21.31 -5.39 -16.53
C LEU A 42 -21.92 -4.60 -15.35
N GLY A 43 -21.13 -3.77 -14.68
CA GLY A 43 -21.51 -3.05 -13.47
C GLY A 43 -22.41 -1.84 -13.73
N ILE A 44 -22.20 -1.07 -14.82
CA ILE A 44 -23.02 0.11 -15.15
C ILE A 44 -24.52 -0.23 -15.19
N PRO A 45 -24.97 -1.24 -15.95
CA PRO A 45 -26.38 -1.61 -15.95
C PRO A 45 -26.91 -2.13 -14.59
N LEU A 46 -26.01 -2.65 -13.74
CA LEU A 46 -26.39 -3.08 -12.39
C LEU A 46 -26.59 -1.92 -11.43
N LEU A 47 -25.90 -0.78 -11.64
CA LEU A 47 -26.13 0.45 -10.88
C LEU A 47 -27.49 1.12 -11.21
N GLU A 48 -28.07 0.83 -12.39
CA GLU A 48 -29.35 1.37 -12.83
C GLU A 48 -30.54 0.57 -12.31
N VAL A 49 -30.30 -0.60 -11.70
CA VAL A 49 -31.37 -1.40 -11.08
C VAL A 49 -31.89 -0.68 -9.85
N GLU A 50 -33.20 -0.64 -9.66
CA GLU A 50 -33.83 -0.14 -8.45
C GLU A 50 -33.30 -0.92 -7.24
N ASP A 51 -32.85 -0.24 -6.19
CA ASP A 51 -32.20 -0.82 -5.02
C ASP A 51 -30.93 -1.64 -5.33
N ALA A 52 -30.07 -1.10 -6.21
CA ALA A 52 -28.78 -1.72 -6.54
C ALA A 52 -28.03 -2.16 -5.27
N PRO A 53 -27.59 -3.42 -5.17
CA PRO A 53 -26.92 -3.93 -3.97
C PRO A 53 -25.65 -3.18 -3.61
N ALA A 54 -25.33 -3.04 -2.32
CA ALA A 54 -24.10 -2.38 -1.83
C ALA A 54 -22.83 -2.97 -2.49
N THR A 55 -22.82 -4.27 -2.78
CA THR A 55 -21.71 -4.95 -3.44
C THR A 55 -21.44 -4.45 -4.86
N VAL A 56 -22.48 -4.02 -5.61
CA VAL A 56 -22.29 -3.38 -6.94
C VAL A 56 -21.53 -2.08 -6.76
N HIS A 57 -21.98 -1.24 -5.85
CA HIS A 57 -21.34 0.04 -5.54
C HIS A 57 -19.89 -0.16 -5.07
N ALA A 58 -19.64 -1.12 -4.17
CA ALA A 58 -18.28 -1.44 -3.71
C ALA A 58 -17.38 -1.89 -4.88
N CYS A 59 -17.85 -2.79 -5.73
CA CYS A 59 -17.11 -3.23 -6.91
C CYS A 59 -16.83 -2.08 -7.88
N MET A 60 -17.82 -1.24 -8.16
CA MET A 60 -17.65 -0.10 -9.08
C MET A 60 -16.74 0.96 -8.51
N GLY A 61 -16.73 1.16 -7.20
CA GLY A 61 -15.74 2.00 -6.52
C GLY A 61 -14.31 1.54 -6.78
N ILE A 62 -14.05 0.23 -6.71
CA ILE A 62 -12.74 -0.35 -7.04
C ILE A 62 -12.41 -0.14 -8.52
N VAL A 63 -13.36 -0.43 -9.42
CA VAL A 63 -13.17 -0.31 -10.87
C VAL A 63 -12.79 1.12 -11.25
N TYR A 64 -13.58 2.09 -10.83
CA TYR A 64 -13.32 3.51 -11.11
C TYR A 64 -12.00 3.99 -10.51
N GLY A 65 -11.68 3.57 -9.28
CA GLY A 65 -10.39 3.87 -8.64
C GLY A 65 -9.20 3.35 -9.44
N LYS A 66 -9.28 2.11 -9.99
CA LYS A 66 -8.22 1.53 -10.84
C LYS A 66 -8.09 2.19 -12.20
N GLN A 67 -9.14 2.88 -12.65
CA GLN A 67 -9.13 3.69 -13.88
C GLN A 67 -8.73 5.16 -13.65
N GLY A 68 -8.46 5.56 -12.40
CA GLY A 68 -8.11 6.95 -12.04
C GLY A 68 -9.32 7.91 -11.99
N ARG A 69 -10.52 7.38 -11.99
CA ARG A 69 -11.79 8.14 -11.90
C ARG A 69 -12.17 8.32 -10.42
N TRP A 70 -11.36 9.12 -9.74
CA TRP A 70 -11.35 9.20 -8.26
C TRP A 70 -12.69 9.67 -7.66
N ASP A 71 -13.33 10.68 -8.24
CA ASP A 71 -14.59 11.24 -7.71
C ASP A 71 -15.73 10.23 -7.84
N GLU A 72 -15.83 9.54 -8.96
CA GLU A 72 -16.83 8.48 -9.18
C GLU A 72 -16.58 7.29 -8.25
N ALA A 73 -15.31 6.91 -8.05
CA ALA A 73 -14.94 5.87 -7.11
C ALA A 73 -15.37 6.21 -5.68
N VAL A 74 -15.09 7.43 -5.21
CA VAL A 74 -15.52 7.92 -3.89
C VAL A 74 -17.03 7.92 -3.76
N GLN A 75 -17.76 8.38 -4.79
CA GLN A 75 -19.21 8.38 -4.80
C GLN A 75 -19.76 6.95 -4.64
N GLN A 76 -19.25 6.00 -5.39
CA GLN A 76 -19.68 4.61 -5.33
C GLN A 76 -19.37 3.99 -3.97
N CYS A 77 -18.17 4.16 -3.43
CA CYS A 77 -17.83 3.66 -2.09
C CYS A 77 -18.73 4.28 -1.01
N ARG A 78 -19.08 5.57 -1.09
CA ARG A 78 -20.02 6.21 -0.16
C ARG A 78 -21.43 5.61 -0.26
N GLN A 79 -21.91 5.28 -1.45
CA GLN A 79 -23.19 4.60 -1.62
C GLN A 79 -23.15 3.20 -0.99
N ALA A 80 -22.06 2.45 -1.20
CA ALA A 80 -21.89 1.14 -0.58
C ALA A 80 -22.01 1.19 0.95
N ILE A 81 -21.30 2.11 1.61
CA ILE A 81 -21.35 2.24 3.09
C ILE A 81 -22.63 2.89 3.60
N THR A 82 -23.39 3.61 2.75
CA THR A 82 -24.72 4.09 3.12
C THR A 82 -25.70 2.94 3.19
N LEU A 83 -25.60 1.99 2.28
CA LEU A 83 -26.44 0.79 2.23
C LEU A 83 -25.99 -0.27 3.25
N TYR A 84 -24.68 -0.43 3.43
CA TYR A 84 -24.09 -1.36 4.37
C TYR A 84 -22.90 -0.70 5.11
N PRO A 85 -23.15 -0.07 6.28
CA PRO A 85 -22.15 0.73 7.00
C PRO A 85 -20.93 -0.05 7.50
N ASP A 86 -21.10 -1.36 7.71
CA ASP A 86 -20.09 -2.25 8.29
C ASP A 86 -19.27 -3.00 7.23
N ASP A 87 -19.40 -2.62 5.94
CA ASP A 87 -18.60 -3.22 4.85
C ASP A 87 -17.14 -2.76 4.95
N ALA A 88 -16.31 -3.62 5.55
CA ALA A 88 -14.88 -3.35 5.73
C ALA A 88 -14.16 -3.08 4.39
N LEU A 89 -14.55 -3.78 3.31
CA LEU A 89 -13.94 -3.58 1.99
C LEU A 89 -14.30 -2.22 1.40
N ALA A 90 -15.57 -1.80 1.49
CA ALA A 90 -16.00 -0.50 1.02
C ALA A 90 -15.36 0.64 1.84
N LEU A 91 -15.26 0.47 3.17
CA LEU A 91 -14.57 1.39 4.07
C LEU A 91 -13.08 1.50 3.74
N PHE A 92 -12.40 0.39 3.54
CA PHE A 92 -10.98 0.34 3.13
C PHE A 92 -10.75 1.07 1.79
N ASN A 93 -11.59 0.76 0.79
CA ASN A 93 -11.47 1.39 -0.52
C ASN A 93 -11.73 2.91 -0.44
N LEU A 94 -12.78 3.32 0.28
CA LEU A 94 -13.05 4.74 0.49
C LEU A 94 -11.89 5.43 1.20
N GLY A 95 -11.37 4.85 2.28
CA GLY A 95 -10.23 5.39 3.01
C GLY A 95 -8.98 5.54 2.12
N THR A 96 -8.71 4.55 1.28
CA THR A 96 -7.60 4.60 0.32
C THR A 96 -7.79 5.72 -0.72
N LEU A 97 -8.99 5.86 -1.28
CA LEU A 97 -9.33 6.91 -2.25
C LEU A 97 -9.21 8.32 -1.64
N LEU A 98 -9.73 8.50 -0.43
CA LEU A 98 -9.64 9.78 0.30
C LEU A 98 -8.19 10.14 0.64
N ALA A 99 -7.36 9.14 0.98
CA ALA A 99 -5.92 9.36 1.18
C ALA A 99 -5.19 9.80 -0.11
N HIS A 100 -5.65 9.35 -1.27
CA HIS A 100 -5.17 9.84 -2.57
C HIS A 100 -5.60 11.28 -2.88
N GLN A 101 -6.77 11.68 -2.40
CA GLN A 101 -7.29 13.06 -2.54
C GLN A 101 -6.80 14.01 -1.44
N ASP A 102 -5.84 13.57 -0.60
CA ASP A 102 -5.31 14.30 0.56
C ASP A 102 -6.35 14.63 1.66
N ASP A 103 -7.57 14.06 1.60
CA ASP A 103 -8.53 14.11 2.71
C ASP A 103 -8.13 13.08 3.79
N THR A 104 -7.02 13.39 4.43
CA THR A 104 -6.37 12.49 5.40
C THR A 104 -7.26 12.19 6.60
N LYS A 105 -8.07 13.17 7.05
CA LYS A 105 -8.92 12.98 8.21
C LYS A 105 -10.01 11.95 7.91
N ALA A 106 -10.75 12.13 6.83
CA ALA A 106 -11.79 11.19 6.44
C ALA A 106 -11.21 9.81 6.06
N ALA A 107 -10.00 9.77 5.48
CA ALA A 107 -9.29 8.53 5.21
C ALA A 107 -9.02 7.73 6.49
N LEU A 108 -8.50 8.38 7.55
CA LEU A 108 -8.25 7.73 8.84
C LEU A 108 -9.54 7.19 9.46
N GLU A 109 -10.62 7.98 9.47
CA GLU A 109 -11.92 7.56 10.01
C GLU A 109 -12.46 6.30 9.30
N CYS A 110 -12.31 6.21 7.98
CA CYS A 110 -12.73 5.04 7.21
C CYS A 110 -11.84 3.83 7.48
N LEU A 111 -10.50 4.01 7.49
CA LEU A 111 -9.55 2.92 7.71
C LEU A 111 -9.62 2.36 9.14
N GLU A 112 -9.80 3.21 10.15
CA GLU A 112 -10.00 2.77 11.54
C GLU A 112 -11.27 1.94 11.70
N LYS A 113 -12.38 2.32 11.03
CA LYS A 113 -13.58 1.50 10.97
C LYS A 113 -13.36 0.17 10.26
N ALA A 114 -12.65 0.18 9.12
CA ALA A 114 -12.32 -1.05 8.40
C ALA A 114 -11.50 -2.02 9.28
N VAL A 115 -10.51 -1.51 10.02
CA VAL A 115 -9.74 -2.30 11.01
C VAL A 115 -10.64 -2.85 12.13
N ALA A 116 -11.64 -2.08 12.59
CA ALA A 116 -12.54 -2.54 13.65
C ALA A 116 -13.41 -3.72 13.20
N HIS A 117 -13.80 -3.78 11.91
CA HIS A 117 -14.60 -4.88 11.35
C HIS A 117 -13.72 -6.07 10.92
N GLU A 118 -12.53 -5.82 10.38
CA GLU A 118 -11.59 -6.86 9.92
C GLU A 118 -10.19 -6.65 10.53
N PRO A 119 -9.99 -7.02 11.81
CA PRO A 119 -8.76 -6.72 12.56
C PRO A 119 -7.49 -7.41 12.03
N GLU A 120 -7.65 -8.52 11.32
CA GLU A 120 -6.54 -9.32 10.79
C GLU A 120 -6.18 -8.98 9.33
N TRP A 121 -6.83 -7.96 8.75
CA TRP A 121 -6.57 -7.60 7.36
C TRP A 121 -5.31 -6.73 7.23
N ALA A 122 -4.22 -7.36 6.81
CA ALA A 122 -2.89 -6.75 6.73
C ALA A 122 -2.83 -5.48 5.87
N GLU A 123 -3.51 -5.47 4.71
CA GLU A 123 -3.52 -4.33 3.80
C GLU A 123 -4.16 -3.09 4.40
N THR A 124 -5.19 -3.27 5.24
CA THR A 124 -5.86 -2.15 5.94
C THR A 124 -4.91 -1.51 6.95
N HIS A 125 -4.22 -2.32 7.75
CA HIS A 125 -3.21 -1.84 8.69
C HIS A 125 -2.04 -1.16 7.98
N TYR A 126 -1.57 -1.74 6.87
CA TYR A 126 -0.51 -1.12 6.07
C TYR A 126 -0.93 0.24 5.51
N THR A 127 -2.14 0.36 4.97
CA THR A 127 -2.67 1.60 4.41
C THR A 127 -2.86 2.64 5.52
N LEU A 128 -3.42 2.24 6.68
CA LEU A 128 -3.55 3.10 7.86
C LEU A 128 -2.17 3.62 8.31
N GLY A 129 -1.17 2.74 8.42
CA GLY A 129 0.20 3.11 8.76
C GLY A 129 0.81 4.11 7.77
N THR A 130 0.55 3.94 6.47
CA THR A 130 1.03 4.86 5.43
C THR A 130 0.40 6.24 5.55
N VAL A 131 -0.90 6.32 5.84
CA VAL A 131 -1.60 7.59 6.05
C VAL A 131 -1.10 8.29 7.32
N LEU A 132 -0.91 7.54 8.41
CA LEU A 132 -0.35 8.05 9.67
C LEU A 132 1.10 8.56 9.50
N LEU A 133 1.92 7.86 8.72
CA LEU A 133 3.30 8.25 8.42
C LEU A 133 3.33 9.61 7.68
N ARG A 134 2.45 9.82 6.70
CA ARG A 134 2.31 11.11 5.99
C ARG A 134 1.86 12.24 6.91
N GLN A 135 1.19 11.94 8.02
CA GLN A 135 0.79 12.90 9.06
C GLN A 135 1.85 13.06 10.16
N GLU A 136 3.04 12.51 9.98
CA GLU A 136 4.14 12.53 10.95
C GLU A 136 3.77 11.89 12.31
N ARG A 137 2.68 11.10 12.36
CA ARG A 137 2.24 10.34 13.53
C ARG A 137 3.04 9.03 13.63
N TYR A 138 4.36 9.15 13.73
CA TYR A 138 5.31 8.05 13.56
C TYR A 138 5.04 6.86 14.48
N GLN A 139 4.77 7.11 15.78
CA GLN A 139 4.52 6.03 16.73
C GLN A 139 3.25 5.22 16.39
N GLU A 140 2.23 5.88 15.88
CA GLU A 140 0.99 5.21 15.50
C GLU A 140 1.17 4.48 14.16
N ALA A 141 1.94 5.06 13.24
CA ALA A 141 2.31 4.40 11.99
C ALA A 141 3.09 3.10 12.25
N ILE A 142 4.07 3.13 13.17
CA ILE A 142 4.84 1.93 13.57
C ILE A 142 3.90 0.84 14.08
N ARG A 143 2.97 1.17 14.99
CA ARG A 143 1.98 0.19 15.50
C ARG A 143 1.11 -0.40 14.39
N ALA A 144 0.69 0.43 13.44
CA ALA A 144 -0.12 -0.05 12.31
C ALA A 144 0.70 -0.98 11.39
N PHE A 145 1.96 -0.65 11.09
CA PHE A 145 2.84 -1.55 10.32
C PHE A 145 3.16 -2.84 11.08
N ASP A 146 3.32 -2.80 12.41
CA ASP A 146 3.51 -4.00 13.22
C ASP A 146 2.30 -4.94 13.10
N ARG A 147 1.08 -4.42 13.16
CA ARG A 147 -0.15 -5.21 12.94
C ARG A 147 -0.21 -5.80 11.54
N ALA A 148 0.15 -5.04 10.50
CA ALA A 148 0.23 -5.56 9.15
C ALA A 148 1.23 -6.73 9.03
N ILE A 149 2.37 -6.64 9.69
CA ILE A 149 3.43 -7.66 9.72
C ILE A 149 2.99 -8.88 10.54
N GLU A 150 2.29 -8.70 11.68
CA GLU A 150 1.73 -9.78 12.49
C GLU A 150 0.72 -10.60 11.68
N SER A 151 -0.16 -9.94 10.91
CA SER A 151 -1.15 -10.60 10.06
C SER A 151 -0.54 -11.23 8.81
N HIS A 152 0.53 -10.64 8.26
CA HIS A 152 1.21 -11.14 7.06
C HIS A 152 2.72 -10.94 7.17
N ALA A 153 3.43 -11.94 7.69
CA ALA A 153 4.86 -11.88 8.00
C ALA A 153 5.77 -11.60 6.78
N THR A 154 5.33 -11.96 5.56
CA THR A 154 6.07 -11.69 4.31
C THR A 154 5.50 -10.44 3.64
N TYR A 155 5.87 -9.26 4.14
CA TYR A 155 5.35 -7.98 3.66
C TYR A 155 6.49 -6.94 3.61
N PRO A 156 7.38 -7.02 2.60
CA PRO A 156 8.58 -6.16 2.52
C PRO A 156 8.26 -4.67 2.52
N GLU A 157 7.12 -4.25 1.95
CA GLU A 157 6.69 -2.84 1.97
C GLU A 157 6.33 -2.37 3.39
N ALA A 158 5.71 -3.23 4.21
CA ALA A 158 5.38 -2.89 5.58
C ALA A 158 6.65 -2.75 6.44
N TYR A 159 7.61 -3.65 6.28
CA TYR A 159 8.92 -3.52 6.93
C TYR A 159 9.66 -2.26 6.47
N PHE A 160 9.65 -1.96 5.18
CA PHE A 160 10.27 -0.74 4.63
C PHE A 160 9.65 0.53 5.24
N ASN A 161 8.33 0.64 5.24
CA ASN A 161 7.65 1.83 5.79
C ASN A 161 7.75 1.92 7.31
N ARG A 162 7.80 0.79 8.02
CA ARG A 162 8.13 0.77 9.45
C ARG A 162 9.54 1.32 9.69
N GLY A 163 10.50 0.92 8.86
CA GLY A 163 11.85 1.46 8.87
C GLY A 163 11.88 2.98 8.63
N ASN A 164 11.07 3.47 7.68
CA ASN A 164 10.93 4.91 7.43
C ASN A 164 10.39 5.65 8.67
N ALA A 165 9.37 5.11 9.32
CA ALA A 165 8.78 5.71 10.51
C ALA A 165 9.78 5.78 11.68
N HIS A 166 10.54 4.71 11.91
CA HIS A 166 11.61 4.69 12.91
C HIS A 166 12.75 5.67 12.55
N ALA A 167 13.20 5.69 11.28
CA ALA A 167 14.26 6.59 10.85
C ALA A 167 13.89 8.07 11.00
N LEU A 168 12.64 8.43 10.67
CA LEU A 168 12.14 9.80 10.83
C LEU A 168 11.99 10.18 12.30
N ARG A 169 11.51 9.25 13.14
CA ARG A 169 11.41 9.45 14.58
C ARG A 169 12.77 9.54 15.26
N GLY A 170 13.77 8.84 14.75
CA GLY A 170 15.13 8.86 15.27
C GLY A 170 15.93 10.13 14.93
N LEU A 171 15.30 11.07 14.21
CA LEU A 171 15.88 12.38 13.89
C LEU A 171 15.26 13.43 14.78
N GLU A 172 15.99 13.87 15.78
CA GLU A 172 15.56 14.94 16.67
C GLU A 172 15.57 16.31 15.95
N ALA A 173 14.72 17.23 16.40
CA ALA A 173 14.59 18.55 15.80
C ALA A 173 15.89 19.40 15.94
N ASP A 174 16.74 19.10 16.90
CA ASP A 174 18.04 19.74 17.13
C ASP A 174 19.19 19.10 16.32
N GLY A 175 18.86 18.06 15.52
CA GLY A 175 19.83 17.32 14.71
C GLY A 175 20.55 16.20 15.44
N SER A 176 20.24 15.94 16.73
CA SER A 176 20.72 14.75 17.44
C SER A 176 20.07 13.47 16.92
N LEU A 177 20.66 12.32 17.25
CA LEU A 177 20.21 11.02 16.75
C LEU A 177 19.76 10.16 17.93
N ASP A 178 18.52 9.65 17.86
CA ASP A 178 18.09 8.56 18.70
C ASP A 178 18.57 7.23 18.09
N TYR A 179 19.69 6.72 18.61
CA TYR A 179 20.31 5.49 18.12
C TYR A 179 19.43 4.26 18.28
N TYR A 180 18.54 4.21 19.28
CA TYR A 180 17.60 3.10 19.42
C TYR A 180 16.62 3.06 18.25
N GLU A 181 16.04 4.21 17.90
CA GLU A 181 15.12 4.32 16.77
C GLU A 181 15.84 4.01 15.44
N LEU A 182 17.07 4.48 15.27
CA LEU A 182 17.86 4.20 14.07
C LEU A 182 18.23 2.71 13.96
N ASP A 183 18.52 2.01 15.05
CA ASP A 183 18.73 0.57 15.06
C ASP A 183 17.46 -0.20 14.70
N CYS A 184 16.30 0.24 15.17
CA CYS A 184 15.00 -0.30 14.75
C CYS A 184 14.77 -0.12 13.25
N ALA A 185 15.10 1.06 12.70
CA ALA A 185 15.02 1.33 11.26
C ALA A 185 15.95 0.41 10.45
N ILE A 186 17.22 0.26 10.88
CA ILE A 186 18.19 -0.63 10.25
C ILE A 186 17.66 -2.06 10.19
N ASN A 187 17.14 -2.58 11.29
CA ASN A 187 16.60 -3.94 11.35
C ASN A 187 15.39 -4.12 10.42
N ALA A 188 14.51 -3.13 10.37
CA ALA A 188 13.35 -3.14 9.48
C ALA A 188 13.76 -3.13 8.00
N TYR A 189 14.68 -2.25 7.58
CA TYR A 189 15.19 -2.23 6.21
C TYR A 189 15.93 -3.53 5.83
N LYS A 190 16.76 -4.07 6.72
CA LYS A 190 17.42 -5.36 6.49
C LYS A 190 16.42 -6.48 6.25
N THR A 191 15.34 -6.53 7.03
CA THR A 191 14.28 -7.53 6.84
C THR A 191 13.55 -7.32 5.51
N ALA A 192 13.24 -6.08 5.13
CA ALA A 192 12.64 -5.76 3.84
C ALA A 192 13.53 -6.24 2.66
N ILE A 193 14.85 -6.00 2.75
CA ILE A 193 15.83 -6.43 1.75
C ILE A 193 15.97 -7.96 1.73
N GLN A 194 15.92 -8.61 2.89
CA GLN A 194 15.95 -10.08 2.96
C GLN A 194 14.75 -10.72 2.27
N GLN A 195 13.56 -10.13 2.43
CA GLN A 195 12.33 -10.60 1.78
C GLN A 195 12.26 -10.25 0.29
N ARG A 196 12.84 -9.11 -0.09
CA ARG A 196 12.95 -8.67 -1.49
C ARG A 196 14.39 -8.26 -1.78
N PRO A 197 15.24 -9.20 -2.23
CA PRO A 197 16.59 -8.87 -2.67
C PRO A 197 16.58 -7.81 -3.78
N GLY A 198 17.47 -6.82 -3.68
CA GLY A 198 17.51 -5.71 -4.64
C GLY A 198 16.43 -4.64 -4.44
N TYR A 199 15.78 -4.58 -3.27
CA TYR A 199 14.82 -3.51 -2.96
C TYR A 199 15.55 -2.16 -2.86
N ALA A 200 15.68 -1.47 -3.99
CA ALA A 200 16.47 -0.24 -4.14
C ALA A 200 16.13 0.83 -3.10
N ALA A 201 14.84 1.11 -2.88
CA ALA A 201 14.43 2.11 -1.89
C ALA A 201 14.86 1.75 -0.45
N ALA A 202 14.79 0.48 -0.08
CA ALA A 202 15.23 0.03 1.25
C ALA A 202 16.75 0.09 1.39
N LEU A 203 17.51 -0.29 0.35
CA LEU A 203 18.97 -0.17 0.32
C LEU A 203 19.41 1.29 0.43
N TYR A 204 18.76 2.19 -0.33
CA TYR A 204 19.06 3.61 -0.29
C TYR A 204 18.84 4.20 1.11
N ASN A 205 17.66 3.96 1.71
CA ASN A 205 17.33 4.47 3.02
C ASN A 205 18.21 3.88 4.13
N LEU A 206 18.56 2.60 4.03
CA LEU A 206 19.53 1.96 4.93
C LEU A 206 20.92 2.61 4.82
N GLY A 207 21.38 2.87 3.58
CA GLY A 207 22.63 3.60 3.33
C GLY A 207 22.61 4.99 3.96
N MET A 208 21.50 5.73 3.83
CA MET A 208 21.33 7.06 4.44
C MET A 208 21.39 7.04 5.97
N VAL A 209 20.79 6.01 6.61
CA VAL A 209 20.87 5.84 8.07
C VAL A 209 22.31 5.62 8.48
N TYR A 210 23.04 4.70 7.83
CA TYR A 210 24.46 4.47 8.15
C TYR A 210 25.35 5.68 7.85
N GLN A 211 25.04 6.45 6.82
CA GLN A 211 25.75 7.72 6.52
C GLN A 211 25.61 8.72 7.67
N ARG A 212 24.40 8.88 8.22
CA ARG A 212 24.15 9.77 9.36
C ARG A 212 24.82 9.28 10.64
N MET A 213 24.81 7.98 10.88
CA MET A 213 25.49 7.34 12.02
C MET A 213 27.02 7.30 11.84
N ARG A 214 27.56 7.66 10.68
CA ARG A 214 28.98 7.54 10.31
C ARG A 214 29.50 6.12 10.49
N SER A 215 28.70 5.15 10.12
CA SER A 215 29.01 3.72 10.27
C SER A 215 29.66 3.15 9.00
N SER A 216 30.72 2.34 9.17
CA SER A 216 31.42 1.69 8.07
C SER A 216 30.56 0.72 7.26
N GLU A 217 29.50 0.16 7.86
CA GLU A 217 28.54 -0.70 7.18
C GLU A 217 27.86 -0.01 5.99
N GLY A 218 27.73 1.33 6.04
CA GLY A 218 27.17 2.12 4.95
C GLY A 218 27.90 1.93 3.63
N VAL A 219 29.23 1.76 3.65
CA VAL A 219 30.04 1.52 2.43
C VAL A 219 29.54 0.31 1.66
N ARG A 220 29.32 -0.81 2.37
CA ARG A 220 28.83 -2.06 1.77
C ARG A 220 27.39 -1.92 1.26
N VAL A 221 26.55 -1.19 1.97
CA VAL A 221 25.15 -0.97 1.56
C VAL A 221 25.08 -0.13 0.30
N TRP A 222 25.93 0.89 0.17
CA TRP A 222 26.02 1.67 -1.06
C TRP A 222 26.48 0.85 -2.27
N ASP A 223 27.41 -0.10 -2.08
CA ASP A 223 27.79 -1.04 -3.13
C ASP A 223 26.62 -1.92 -3.56
N GLN A 224 25.86 -2.46 -2.60
CA GLN A 224 24.67 -3.26 -2.89
C GLN A 224 23.59 -2.43 -3.63
N TYR A 225 23.40 -1.16 -3.27
CA TYR A 225 22.46 -0.30 -3.97
C TYR A 225 22.89 -0.07 -5.43
N VAL A 226 24.17 0.25 -5.66
CA VAL A 226 24.69 0.48 -7.02
C VAL A 226 24.54 -0.79 -7.87
N GLU A 227 24.84 -1.96 -7.32
CA GLU A 227 24.67 -3.25 -8.00
C GLU A 227 23.19 -3.53 -8.31
N ALA A 228 22.30 -3.34 -7.33
CA ALA A 228 20.87 -3.60 -7.50
C ALA A 228 20.18 -2.69 -8.51
N THR A 229 20.76 -1.51 -8.80
CA THR A 229 20.16 -0.50 -9.68
C THR A 229 20.90 -0.33 -11.01
N GLN A 230 21.95 -1.13 -11.28
CA GLN A 230 22.83 -0.96 -12.46
C GLN A 230 22.08 -0.94 -13.79
N ASP A 231 21.04 -1.75 -13.91
CA ASP A 231 20.25 -1.89 -15.13
C ASP A 231 18.98 -1.01 -15.14
N LEU A 232 18.81 -0.10 -14.16
CA LEU A 232 17.68 0.81 -14.03
C LEU A 232 18.07 2.22 -14.51
N PRO A 233 17.67 2.66 -15.72
CA PRO A 233 18.06 3.97 -16.25
C PRO A 233 17.64 5.14 -15.35
N ASP A 234 16.43 5.08 -14.79
CA ASP A 234 15.85 6.13 -13.95
C ASP A 234 16.62 6.32 -12.62
N GLU A 235 17.45 5.34 -12.23
CA GLU A 235 18.26 5.37 -11.00
C GLU A 235 19.67 5.95 -11.20
N GLU A 236 20.05 6.40 -12.40
CA GLU A 236 21.41 6.86 -12.70
C GLU A 236 21.87 8.00 -11.78
N ILE A 237 21.03 9.01 -11.57
CA ILE A 237 21.35 10.15 -10.70
C ILE A 237 21.55 9.69 -9.26
N TRP A 238 20.72 8.77 -8.79
CA TRP A 238 20.79 8.25 -7.44
C TRP A 238 22.00 7.34 -7.24
N ARG A 239 22.41 6.58 -8.28
CA ARG A 239 23.67 5.82 -8.25
C ARG A 239 24.90 6.71 -8.11
N LEU A 240 24.95 7.83 -8.84
CA LEU A 240 26.04 8.80 -8.71
C LEU A 240 26.09 9.37 -7.29
N ARG A 241 24.95 9.76 -6.72
CA ARG A 241 24.89 10.22 -5.33
C ARG A 241 25.30 9.15 -4.33
N ALA A 242 24.90 7.90 -4.54
CA ALA A 242 25.32 6.79 -3.69
C ALA A 242 26.84 6.59 -3.70
N GLN A 243 27.48 6.75 -4.86
CA GLN A 243 28.93 6.70 -4.97
C GLN A 243 29.62 7.88 -4.25
N GLU A 244 29.06 9.07 -4.33
CA GLU A 244 29.54 10.25 -3.58
C GLU A 244 29.41 10.02 -2.07
N TYR A 245 28.28 9.54 -1.59
CA TYR A 245 28.05 9.20 -0.17
C TYR A 245 29.01 8.12 0.32
N LYS A 246 29.23 7.09 -0.49
CA LYS A 246 30.22 6.05 -0.19
C LYS A 246 31.62 6.63 -0.02
N HIS A 247 32.06 7.49 -0.95
CA HIS A 247 33.38 8.12 -0.91
C HIS A 247 33.51 9.04 0.32
N ASP A 248 32.56 9.93 0.56
CA ASP A 248 32.53 10.79 1.74
C ASP A 248 32.60 9.98 3.06
N LEU A 249 31.88 8.86 3.13
CA LEU A 249 31.92 8.00 4.30
C LEU A 249 33.30 7.33 4.48
N GLN A 250 33.92 6.86 3.40
CA GLN A 250 35.27 6.27 3.43
C GLN A 250 36.32 7.29 3.88
N ASP A 251 36.23 8.55 3.42
CA ASP A 251 37.18 9.59 3.80
C ASP A 251 37.05 10.02 5.27
N ARG A 252 35.82 10.03 5.79
CA ARG A 252 35.57 10.34 7.21
C ARG A 252 35.95 9.23 8.18
N LEU A 253 36.14 8.00 7.70
CA LEU A 253 36.53 6.83 8.50
C LEU A 253 38.06 6.61 8.49
N ARG A 254 38.80 7.34 7.67
CA ARG A 254 40.27 7.39 7.66
C ARG A 254 40.82 8.36 8.71
#